data_c18299c557c469755a1f1f976f3b82ce
#
_entry.id   c18299c557c469755a1f1f976f3b82ce
#
_cell.length_a   1.000
_cell.length_b   1.000
_cell.length_c   1.000
_cell.angle_alpha   90.00
_cell.angle_beta   90.00
_cell.angle_gamma   90.00
#
_symmetry.space_group_name_H-M   'P 1'
#
loop_
_entity.id
_entity.type
_entity.pdbx_description
1 polymer ?
#
loop_
_entity_poly.entity_id
_entity_poly.type
_entity_poly.pdbx_seq_one_letter_code
_entity_poly.pdbx_strand_id
1 'polypeptide(L)'
;MQFTKKAAVLTAGVALLTGLGLTGTTAQAAGTGVLACSTGDAVTKKTNMVDSIHIELRYSPSTRCAWGRIYTADPGDQVWVDRSSNGGSTWTGPMGVTTVQSGADTHTPAYNDAGYVMRACAKNDSTGTVRCTGWY
;
A
#
# COMPACT_ATOMS: atom_id res chain seq x y z
N MET A 1 -25.17 47.88 -40.01
CA MET A 1 -24.81 47.38 -39.66
C MET A 1 -24.18 47.06 -38.83
N GLN A 2 -23.97 46.73 -38.33
CA GLN A 2 -23.41 46.31 -37.73
C GLN A 2 -22.94 45.69 -36.81
N PHE A 3 -22.71 45.39 -36.49
CA PHE A 3 -22.32 44.73 -35.84
C PHE A 3 -21.64 44.18 -35.10
N THR A 4 -21.57 44.14 -34.89
CA THR A 4 -20.91 43.55 -34.33
C THR A 4 -20.36 43.09 -33.56
N LYS A 5 -20.24 43.02 -33.28
CA LYS A 5 -19.66 42.48 -32.73
C LYS A 5 -19.08 41.98 -31.89
N LYS A 6 -19.02 41.90 -31.54
CA LYS A 6 -18.47 41.41 -30.94
C LYS A 6 -17.99 40.78 -30.18
N ALA A 7 -17.98 40.56 -29.98
CA ALA A 7 -17.46 39.87 -29.30
C ALA A 7 -16.89 39.43 -28.74
N ALA A 8 -16.84 39.37 -28.62
CA ALA A 8 -16.18 38.72 -28.09
C ALA A 8 -15.61 38.40 -27.44
N VAL A 9 -15.58 38.46 -27.25
CA VAL A 9 -14.92 37.95 -26.69
C VAL A 9 -14.55 37.52 -25.94
N LEU A 10 -14.61 37.47 -25.79
CA LEU A 10 -14.17 36.84 -25.19
C LEU A 10 -13.73 36.30 -24.55
N THR A 11 -13.74 36.22 -24.51
CA THR A 11 -13.25 35.56 -24.02
C THR A 11 -12.71 35.13 -23.34
N ALA A 12 -12.75 35.19 -23.33
CA ALA A 12 -12.12 34.59 -22.78
C ALA A 12 -11.69 34.26 -22.04
N GLY A 13 -11.76 34.34 -22.01
CA GLY A 13 -11.22 33.78 -21.35
C GLY A 13 -10.94 33.31 -20.76
N VAL A 14 -11.11 33.14 -20.80
CA VAL A 14 -10.67 32.43 -20.27
C VAL A 14 -10.22 31.93 -19.69
N ALA A 15 -10.33 32.00 -19.83
CA ALA A 15 -9.85 31.33 -19.35
C ALA A 15 -9.37 30.93 -18.69
N LEU A 16 -9.52 31.10 -18.84
CA LEU A 16 -8.92 30.57 -18.27
C LEU A 16 -8.63 30.18 -17.48
N LEU A 17 -9.00 30.23 -17.53
CA LEU A 17 -8.66 29.70 -16.87
C LEU A 17 -8.26 29.07 -16.36
N THR A 18 -8.49 28.96 -16.67
CA THR A 18 -8.02 28.23 -16.25
C THR A 18 -7.44 27.82 -15.67
N GLY A 19 -7.60 27.98 -15.89
CA GLY A 19 -6.93 27.30 -15.33
C GLY A 19 -6.65 27.10 -14.67
N LEU A 20 -6.97 27.18 -14.69
CA LEU A 20 -6.51 26.73 -14.03
C LEU A 20 -6.28 26.20 -13.46
N GLY A 21 -6.57 26.13 -13.73
CA GLY A 21 -6.19 25.28 -13.18
C GLY A 21 -5.94 24.93 -12.71
N LEU A 22 -6.21 24.95 -12.92
CA LEU A 22 -5.73 24.34 -12.48
C LEU A 22 -5.30 24.04 -11.88
N THR A 23 -5.56 24.06 -11.88
CA THR A 23 -5.04 23.56 -11.33
C THR A 23 -4.70 23.10 -10.74
N GLY A 24 -4.98 23.15 -10.90
CA GLY A 24 -4.51 22.34 -10.39
C GLY A 24 -4.35 21.95 -9.88
N THR A 25 -4.64 21.83 -9.87
CA THR A 25 -4.29 21.15 -9.38
C THR A 25 -3.82 20.73 -8.88
N THR A 26 -4.03 20.80 -8.99
CA THR A 26 -3.46 20.17 -8.52
C THR A 26 -3.05 19.96 -7.83
N ALA A 27 -3.20 20.09 -7.84
CA ALA A 27 -2.63 19.63 -7.21
C ALA A 27 -2.56 19.27 -6.55
N GLN A 28 -2.80 19.15 -6.34
CA GLN A 28 -2.71 18.66 -5.65
C GLN A 28 -2.43 17.89 -5.33
N ALA A 29 -2.77 17.79 -5.66
CA ALA A 29 -2.56 16.91 -5.22
C ALA A 29 -1.78 16.47 -4.77
N ALA A 30 -1.58 16.52 -5.10
CA ALA A 30 -0.76 16.09 -4.74
C ALA A 30 -0.40 15.91 -3.72
N GLY A 31 -0.35 16.21 -3.69
CA GLY A 31 0.32 16.08 -2.74
C GLY A 31 -0.05 15.54 -1.71
N THR A 32 -0.88 15.24 -1.79
CA THR A 32 -1.23 14.79 -0.62
C THR A 32 -0.27 14.02 0.04
N GLY A 33 0.83 14.09 -0.43
CA GLY A 33 1.82 13.59 0.39
C GLY A 33 1.73 12.19 0.82
N VAL A 34 0.92 11.45 0.22
CA VAL A 34 1.06 10.04 0.47
C VAL A 34 2.34 9.63 -0.20
N LEU A 35 3.36 9.41 0.58
CA LEU A 35 4.62 8.97 0.06
C LEU A 35 4.47 7.57 -0.48
N ALA A 36 5.01 7.35 -1.66
CA ALA A 36 5.10 6.02 -2.19
C ALA A 36 5.99 5.19 -1.26
N CYS A 37 5.61 3.97 -1.01
CA CYS A 37 6.41 3.06 -0.21
C CYS A 37 7.62 2.61 -1.02
N SER A 38 8.80 2.69 -0.42
CA SER A 38 10.03 2.15 -0.97
C SER A 38 10.31 0.79 -0.36
N THR A 39 10.92 -0.09 -1.11
CA THR A 39 11.35 -1.39 -0.59
C THR A 39 12.86 -1.57 -0.67
N GLY A 40 13.58 -0.55 -1.17
CA GLY A 40 15.01 -0.66 -1.38
C GLY A 40 15.85 -0.74 -0.12
N ASP A 41 15.35 -0.19 0.99
CA ASP A 41 16.01 -0.22 2.29
C ASP A 41 15.34 -1.19 3.27
N ALA A 42 14.64 -2.17 2.75
CA ALA A 42 13.84 -3.09 3.56
C ALA A 42 14.65 -3.88 4.55
N VAL A 43 14.13 -3.96 5.77
CA VAL A 43 14.68 -4.83 6.81
C VAL A 43 13.56 -5.71 7.35
N THR A 44 13.91 -6.87 7.90
CA THR A 44 12.94 -7.75 8.54
C THR A 44 12.82 -7.37 10.00
N LYS A 45 11.60 -7.10 10.45
CA LYS A 45 11.32 -6.70 11.82
C LYS A 45 10.76 -7.83 12.67
N LYS A 46 9.96 -8.70 12.09
CA LYS A 46 9.35 -9.83 12.81
C LYS A 46 9.33 -11.03 11.88
N THR A 47 9.41 -12.21 12.47
CA THR A 47 9.35 -13.47 11.71
C THR A 47 8.48 -14.48 12.45
N ASN A 48 7.98 -15.44 11.73
CA ASN A 48 7.34 -16.63 12.26
C ASN A 48 7.35 -17.69 11.14
N MET A 49 6.77 -18.83 11.42
CA MET A 49 6.60 -19.91 10.44
C MET A 49 5.22 -20.50 10.57
N VAL A 50 4.66 -20.92 9.45
CA VAL A 50 3.50 -21.79 9.42
C VAL A 50 3.92 -23.03 8.64
N ASP A 51 4.00 -24.14 9.36
CA ASP A 51 4.58 -25.37 8.84
C ASP A 51 6.00 -25.09 8.33
N SER A 52 6.29 -25.26 7.06
CA SER A 52 7.63 -24.97 6.51
C SER A 52 7.73 -23.58 5.87
N ILE A 53 6.63 -22.82 5.85
CA ILE A 53 6.59 -21.50 5.19
C ILE A 53 7.13 -20.46 6.16
N HIS A 54 8.14 -19.74 5.73
CA HIS A 54 8.68 -18.61 6.50
C HIS A 54 7.84 -17.37 6.27
N ILE A 55 7.53 -16.65 7.35
CA ILE A 55 6.75 -15.41 7.31
C ILE A 55 7.64 -14.29 7.82
N GLU A 56 7.69 -13.18 7.09
CA GLU A 56 8.42 -11.99 7.48
C GLU A 56 7.52 -10.77 7.45
N LEU A 57 7.61 -9.95 8.47
CA LEU A 57 7.15 -8.57 8.39
C LEU A 57 8.35 -7.73 7.97
N ARG A 58 8.28 -7.17 6.78
CA ARG A 58 9.32 -6.34 6.20
C ARG A 58 8.97 -4.88 6.43
N TYR A 59 9.97 -4.04 6.57
CA TYR A 59 9.79 -2.63 6.90
C TYR A 59 10.83 -1.77 6.19
N SER A 60 10.39 -0.63 5.66
CA SER A 60 11.25 0.39 5.08
C SER A 60 11.40 1.55 6.06
N PRO A 61 12.59 1.76 6.66
CA PRO A 61 12.77 2.88 7.58
C PRO A 61 12.57 4.24 6.90
N SER A 62 12.95 4.37 5.64
CA SER A 62 12.89 5.67 4.96
C SER A 62 11.47 6.11 4.66
N THR A 63 10.57 5.19 4.38
CA THR A 63 9.19 5.51 4.03
C THR A 63 8.20 5.11 5.11
N ARG A 64 8.67 4.39 6.14
CA ARG A 64 7.83 3.90 7.24
C ARG A 64 6.68 3.06 6.71
N CYS A 65 6.96 2.24 5.72
CA CYS A 65 6.00 1.31 5.15
C CYS A 65 6.36 -0.12 5.56
N ALA A 66 5.35 -0.97 5.68
CA ALA A 66 5.55 -2.37 6.05
C ALA A 66 4.73 -3.27 5.15
N TRP A 67 5.19 -4.49 4.98
CA TRP A 67 4.51 -5.50 4.16
C TRP A 67 4.88 -6.90 4.64
N GLY A 68 4.07 -7.86 4.20
CA GLY A 68 4.29 -9.27 4.51
C GLY A 68 4.97 -9.97 3.36
N ARG A 69 5.88 -10.88 3.69
CA ARG A 69 6.55 -11.73 2.72
C ARG A 69 6.57 -13.15 3.22
N ILE A 70 6.39 -14.10 2.31
CA ILE A 70 6.59 -15.52 2.62
C ILE A 70 7.57 -16.12 1.62
N TYR A 71 8.29 -17.14 2.06
CA TYR A 71 9.19 -17.92 1.21
C TYR A 71 9.24 -19.38 1.70
N THR A 72 9.78 -20.26 0.92
CA THR A 72 9.67 -21.71 1.02
C THR A 72 8.18 -22.12 1.06
N ALA A 73 7.40 -21.45 0.23
CA ALA A 73 5.96 -21.64 0.11
C ALA A 73 5.67 -22.41 -1.18
N ASP A 74 4.42 -22.81 -1.35
CA ASP A 74 3.96 -23.49 -2.54
C ASP A 74 2.83 -22.69 -3.22
N PRO A 75 2.58 -22.88 -4.50
CA PRO A 75 1.43 -22.24 -5.16
C PRO A 75 0.16 -22.55 -4.37
N GLY A 76 -0.64 -21.52 -4.12
CA GLY A 76 -1.85 -21.60 -3.32
C GLY A 76 -1.68 -21.02 -1.92
N ASP A 77 -0.46 -20.98 -1.38
CA ASP A 77 -0.21 -20.40 -0.07
C ASP A 77 -0.43 -18.89 -0.13
N GLN A 78 -0.86 -18.31 1.00
CA GLN A 78 -1.26 -16.91 1.05
C GLN A 78 -0.53 -16.14 2.13
N VAL A 79 -0.33 -14.84 1.88
CA VAL A 79 0.23 -13.91 2.85
C VAL A 79 -0.63 -12.65 2.86
N TRP A 80 -0.76 -12.04 4.03
CA TRP A 80 -1.44 -10.75 4.19
C TRP A 80 -0.85 -10.01 5.38
N VAL A 81 -1.29 -8.78 5.59
CA VAL A 81 -0.90 -8.02 6.78
C VAL A 81 -2.15 -7.55 7.51
N ASP A 82 -2.01 -7.38 8.80
CA ASP A 82 -2.98 -6.71 9.65
C ASP A 82 -2.33 -5.44 10.19
N ARG A 83 -3.11 -4.39 10.40
CA ARG A 83 -2.63 -3.10 10.90
C ARG A 83 -3.49 -2.64 12.06
N SER A 84 -2.86 -2.18 13.13
CA SER A 84 -3.53 -1.74 14.35
C SER A 84 -3.05 -0.36 14.77
N SER A 85 -3.98 0.45 15.26
CA SER A 85 -3.67 1.76 15.85
C SER A 85 -3.59 1.71 17.38
N ASN A 86 -3.79 0.55 17.99
CA ASN A 86 -3.84 0.42 19.44
C ASN A 86 -3.01 -0.78 19.95
N GLY A 87 -1.87 -1.02 19.31
CA GLY A 87 -0.91 -2.00 19.77
C GLY A 87 -1.33 -3.45 19.51
N GLY A 88 -2.32 -3.67 18.66
CA GLY A 88 -2.78 -5.01 18.32
C GLY A 88 -4.03 -5.44 19.07
N SER A 89 -4.63 -4.55 19.89
CA SER A 89 -5.87 -4.89 20.61
C SER A 89 -7.03 -5.08 19.62
N THR A 90 -7.10 -4.23 18.62
CA THR A 90 -8.01 -4.38 17.47
C THR A 90 -7.22 -4.04 16.21
N TRP A 91 -7.66 -4.52 15.09
CA TRP A 91 -6.93 -4.29 13.85
C TRP A 91 -7.82 -4.34 12.63
N THR A 92 -7.31 -3.77 11.54
CA THR A 92 -7.87 -3.88 10.20
C THR A 92 -7.10 -4.98 9.47
N GLY A 93 -7.80 -5.91 8.89
CA GLY A 93 -7.20 -7.00 8.11
C GLY A 93 -8.20 -8.08 7.79
N PRO A 94 -7.83 -8.98 6.92
CA PRO A 94 -6.55 -9.08 6.22
C PRO A 94 -6.44 -8.02 5.13
N MET A 95 -5.26 -7.43 5.00
CA MET A 95 -4.96 -6.42 3.98
C MET A 95 -3.99 -7.00 2.96
N GLY A 96 -4.26 -6.76 1.70
CA GLY A 96 -3.34 -7.12 0.61
C GLY A 96 -3.10 -8.61 0.47
N VAL A 97 -4.12 -9.43 0.67
CA VAL A 97 -3.99 -10.89 0.56
C VAL A 97 -3.38 -11.22 -0.80
N THR A 98 -2.26 -11.91 -0.78
CA THR A 98 -1.53 -12.30 -1.99
C THR A 98 -1.29 -13.80 -1.96
N THR A 99 -1.60 -14.46 -3.07
CA THR A 99 -1.45 -15.90 -3.22
C THR A 99 -0.22 -16.19 -4.08
N VAL A 100 0.57 -17.17 -3.67
CA VAL A 100 1.68 -17.66 -4.48
C VAL A 100 1.09 -18.25 -5.76
N GLN A 101 1.43 -17.69 -6.91
CA GLN A 101 0.95 -18.18 -8.21
C GLN A 101 1.92 -19.19 -8.79
N SER A 102 3.21 -18.96 -8.63
CA SER A 102 4.26 -19.87 -9.10
C SER A 102 5.50 -19.60 -8.27
N GLY A 103 6.41 -20.57 -8.24
CA GLY A 103 7.63 -20.44 -7.45
C GLY A 103 7.34 -20.67 -5.99
N ALA A 104 8.17 -20.07 -5.13
CA ALA A 104 8.19 -20.42 -3.72
C ALA A 104 8.08 -19.19 -2.81
N ASP A 105 7.86 -17.99 -3.34
CA ASP A 105 7.73 -16.80 -2.51
C ASP A 105 6.78 -15.78 -3.13
N THR A 106 6.26 -14.92 -2.27
CA THR A 106 5.45 -13.77 -2.68
C THR A 106 5.40 -12.78 -1.52
N HIS A 107 4.84 -11.61 -1.79
CA HIS A 107 4.69 -10.57 -0.78
C HIS A 107 3.45 -9.73 -1.04
N THR A 108 2.95 -9.06 0.00
CA THR A 108 1.83 -8.13 -0.12
C THR A 108 2.32 -6.80 -0.69
N PRO A 109 1.39 -5.93 -1.09
CA PRO A 109 1.73 -4.52 -1.25
C PRO A 109 2.25 -3.99 0.06
N ALA A 110 2.98 -2.87 0.01
CA ALA A 110 3.47 -2.20 1.21
C ALA A 110 2.47 -1.12 1.63
N TYR A 111 2.31 -0.97 2.94
CA TYR A 111 1.33 -0.03 3.52
C TYR A 111 2.01 0.89 4.51
N ASN A 112 1.46 2.09 4.68
CA ASN A 112 1.92 3.05 5.66
C ASN A 112 1.78 2.46 7.07
N ASP A 113 2.89 2.42 7.80
CA ASP A 113 2.97 1.91 9.18
C ASP A 113 3.22 3.04 10.19
N ALA A 114 3.33 4.28 9.73
CA ALA A 114 3.60 5.42 10.60
C ALA A 114 2.43 5.63 11.55
N GLY A 115 2.68 5.52 12.85
CA GLY A 115 1.64 5.67 13.85
C GLY A 115 0.82 4.40 14.08
N TYR A 116 1.20 3.29 13.46
CA TYR A 116 0.54 2.00 13.60
C TYR A 116 1.53 0.94 14.03
N VAL A 117 1.01 -0.24 14.35
CA VAL A 117 1.78 -1.47 14.38
C VAL A 117 1.17 -2.43 13.38
N MET A 118 2.00 -3.26 12.77
CA MET A 118 1.57 -4.22 11.77
C MET A 118 2.12 -5.61 12.09
N ARG A 119 1.49 -6.61 11.52
CA ARG A 119 2.00 -7.99 11.56
C ARG A 119 1.74 -8.64 10.20
N ALA A 120 2.54 -9.63 9.88
CA ALA A 120 2.37 -10.42 8.68
C ALA A 120 1.78 -11.77 9.07
N CYS A 121 0.81 -12.23 8.29
CA CYS A 121 0.16 -13.52 8.50
C CYS A 121 0.26 -14.34 7.23
N ALA A 122 0.23 -15.65 7.37
CA ALA A 122 0.25 -16.54 6.23
C ALA A 122 -0.64 -17.75 6.49
N LYS A 123 -1.12 -18.32 5.41
CA LYS A 123 -1.93 -19.53 5.41
C LYS A 123 -1.28 -20.56 4.52
N ASN A 124 -1.06 -21.74 5.06
CA ASN A 124 -0.66 -22.89 4.26
C ASN A 124 -1.95 -23.44 3.63
N ASP A 125 -2.03 -23.39 2.32
CA ASP A 125 -3.23 -23.81 1.60
C ASP A 125 -3.52 -25.28 1.76
N SER A 126 -2.48 -26.11 1.85
CA SER A 126 -2.67 -27.57 1.93
C SER A 126 -3.16 -28.03 3.30
N THR A 127 -2.87 -27.31 4.37
CA THR A 127 -3.29 -27.69 5.73
C THR A 127 -4.37 -26.78 6.29
N GLY A 128 -4.55 -25.57 5.72
CA GLY A 128 -5.47 -24.56 6.23
C GLY A 128 -4.94 -23.86 7.47
N THR A 129 -3.71 -24.15 7.89
CA THR A 129 -3.13 -23.55 9.11
C THR A 129 -2.74 -22.10 8.84
N VAL A 130 -3.05 -21.23 9.80
CA VAL A 130 -2.70 -19.81 9.75
C VAL A 130 -1.80 -19.47 10.91
N ARG A 131 -0.78 -18.66 10.67
CA ARG A 131 0.08 -18.09 11.70
C ARG A 131 0.42 -16.65 11.33
N CYS A 132 0.73 -15.87 12.34
CA CYS A 132 1.13 -14.48 12.18
C CYS A 132 2.42 -14.21 12.94
N THR A 133 3.17 -13.23 12.51
CA THR A 133 4.31 -12.69 13.27
C THR A 133 3.79 -11.91 14.47
N GLY A 134 4.70 -11.48 15.34
CA GLY A 134 4.38 -10.48 16.34
C GLY A 134 4.13 -9.12 15.66
N TRP A 135 3.63 -8.21 16.44
CA TRP A 135 3.39 -6.82 16.01
C TRP A 135 4.69 -6.02 16.07
N TYR A 136 4.82 -5.05 15.14
CA TYR A 136 5.92 -4.09 15.12
C TYR A 136 5.40 -2.72 14.74
#